data_e565d7cbb19c1ceca9755982cb3c6d5c
#
_entry.id   e565d7cbb19c1ceca9755982cb3c6d5c
#
_cell.length_a   1.000
_cell.length_b   1.000
_cell.length_c   1.000
_cell.angle_alpha   90.00
_cell.angle_beta   90.00
_cell.angle_gamma   90.00
#
_symmetry.space_group_name_H-M   'P 1'
#
loop_
_entity.id
_entity.type
_entity.pdbx_description
1 polymer ?
#
loop_
_entity_poly.entity_id
_entity_poly.type
_entity_poly.pdbx_seq_one_letter_code
_entity_poly.pdbx_strand_id
1 'polypeptide(L)'
;MDRLTAMRSFVEVANCASFTQAAEHLDMSRLQVSRHVQEIEGWLKQRLLHRTTRKVSLTTAGEIALQRCEKILHETAELEVTALNQTDALSGVIRIAAPIGLTQHMLLGVVEQFTELHPSITVELFASDHFAQLVDDRIDIALRYTDQPDDSLIARKLMEIDSVVCASQDYLDKHGEPETVEALRQHNCFRHLSVSKWDFVKDNQHYSVEVSGTIKANDVGVLARAAQHGKGVVRLPCDLANPLIAEGKLKRILDDFVSPSSVLWAVYLSRSYQLPVVRQFIDFAAETWSSDIKSGDV
;
A
#
# COMPACT_ATOMS: atom_id res chain seq x y z
N MET A 1 3.89 -35.99 -9.27
CA MET A 1 4.57 -34.74 -8.94
C MET A 1 3.64 -33.58 -9.23
N ASP A 2 3.26 -32.84 -8.22
CA ASP A 2 2.52 -31.58 -8.40
C ASP A 2 3.50 -30.45 -8.73
N ARG A 3 3.52 -30.07 -10.00
CA ARG A 3 4.44 -29.04 -10.50
C ARG A 3 4.12 -27.65 -9.95
N LEU A 4 2.87 -27.36 -9.72
CA LEU A 4 2.45 -26.07 -9.17
C LEU A 4 2.96 -25.89 -7.73
N THR A 5 2.81 -26.94 -6.90
CA THR A 5 3.36 -26.94 -5.55
C THR A 5 4.90 -26.84 -5.56
N ALA A 6 5.58 -27.49 -6.50
CA ALA A 6 7.03 -27.36 -6.63
C ALA A 6 7.45 -25.94 -7.07
N MET A 7 6.71 -25.32 -7.99
CA MET A 7 6.92 -23.91 -8.38
C MET A 7 6.69 -22.95 -7.21
N ARG A 8 5.60 -23.13 -6.46
CA ARG A 8 5.32 -22.32 -5.24
C ARG A 8 6.46 -22.41 -4.24
N SER A 9 6.94 -23.64 -3.98
CA SER A 9 8.07 -23.84 -3.06
C SER A 9 9.36 -23.19 -3.53
N PHE A 10 9.65 -23.24 -4.84
CA PHE A 10 10.81 -22.59 -5.42
C PHE A 10 10.72 -21.05 -5.31
N VAL A 11 9.60 -20.47 -5.71
CA VAL A 11 9.34 -19.03 -5.63
C VAL A 11 9.49 -18.55 -4.19
N GLU A 12 8.90 -19.27 -3.23
CA GLU A 12 9.00 -18.88 -1.82
C GLU A 12 10.42 -18.95 -1.26
N VAL A 13 11.21 -19.97 -1.62
CA VAL A 13 12.63 -20.06 -1.23
C VAL A 13 13.45 -18.95 -1.87
N ALA A 14 13.15 -18.57 -3.12
CA ALA A 14 13.82 -17.47 -3.81
C ALA A 14 13.56 -16.13 -3.10
N ASN A 15 12.30 -15.86 -2.74
CA ASN A 15 11.87 -14.62 -2.09
C ASN A 15 12.42 -14.49 -0.65
N CYS A 16 12.37 -15.58 0.14
CA CYS A 16 12.87 -15.58 1.52
C CYS A 16 14.39 -15.76 1.62
N ALA A 17 15.07 -16.14 0.53
CA ALA A 17 16.46 -16.59 0.54
C ALA A 17 16.79 -17.64 1.63
N SER A 18 15.74 -18.38 2.09
CA SER A 18 15.78 -19.31 3.22
C SER A 18 14.79 -20.47 3.06
N PHE A 19 15.31 -21.70 3.14
CA PHE A 19 14.44 -22.88 3.13
C PHE A 19 13.59 -23.04 4.39
N THR A 20 14.05 -22.53 5.52
CA THR A 20 13.33 -22.61 6.80
C THR A 20 12.16 -21.66 6.82
N GLN A 21 12.38 -20.39 6.47
CA GLN A 21 11.32 -19.40 6.37
C GLN A 21 10.28 -19.79 5.31
N ALA A 22 10.73 -20.24 4.12
CA ALA A 22 9.82 -20.71 3.10
C ALA A 22 8.96 -21.90 3.56
N ALA A 23 9.50 -22.81 4.37
CA ALA A 23 8.77 -23.92 4.94
C ALA A 23 7.70 -23.45 5.94
N GLU A 24 8.04 -22.50 6.79
CA GLU A 24 7.12 -21.88 7.74
C GLU A 24 5.97 -21.15 7.02
N HIS A 25 6.29 -20.41 5.96
CA HIS A 25 5.29 -19.66 5.18
C HIS A 25 4.33 -20.57 4.41
N LEU A 26 4.81 -21.73 3.96
CA LEU A 26 4.01 -22.69 3.19
C LEU A 26 3.30 -23.73 4.06
N ASP A 27 3.47 -23.65 5.39
CA ASP A 27 3.01 -24.67 6.34
C ASP A 27 3.47 -26.09 5.95
N MET A 28 4.76 -26.18 5.60
CA MET A 28 5.41 -27.42 5.14
C MET A 28 6.66 -27.70 5.97
N SER A 29 7.13 -28.95 5.97
CA SER A 29 8.44 -29.25 6.51
C SER A 29 9.55 -28.75 5.57
N ARG A 30 10.69 -28.31 6.14
CA ARG A 30 11.88 -27.92 5.36
C ARG A 30 12.33 -29.01 4.38
N LEU A 31 12.13 -30.30 4.74
CA LEU A 31 12.46 -31.43 3.88
C LEU A 31 11.55 -31.45 2.62
N GLN A 32 10.25 -31.21 2.79
CA GLN A 32 9.31 -31.14 1.67
C GLN A 32 9.67 -30.00 0.72
N VAL A 33 9.90 -28.78 1.24
CA VAL A 33 10.31 -27.63 0.42
C VAL A 33 11.62 -27.92 -0.32
N SER A 34 12.61 -28.52 0.36
CA SER A 34 13.87 -28.90 -0.28
C SER A 34 13.67 -29.90 -1.41
N ARG A 35 12.78 -30.89 -1.22
CA ARG A 35 12.43 -31.88 -2.23
C ARG A 35 11.73 -31.24 -3.42
N HIS A 36 10.77 -30.35 -3.20
CA HIS A 36 10.07 -29.62 -4.27
C HIS A 36 11.03 -28.80 -5.13
N VAL A 37 12.00 -28.09 -4.51
CA VAL A 37 13.02 -27.36 -5.25
C VAL A 37 13.92 -28.31 -6.05
N GLN A 38 14.29 -29.47 -5.53
CA GLN A 38 15.04 -30.46 -6.27
C GLN A 38 14.25 -31.02 -7.45
N GLU A 39 12.95 -31.23 -7.28
CA GLU A 39 12.05 -31.72 -8.33
C GLU A 39 11.94 -30.72 -9.49
N ILE A 40 11.79 -29.42 -9.22
CA ILE A 40 11.76 -28.38 -10.29
C ILE A 40 13.11 -28.23 -10.98
N GLU A 41 14.24 -28.25 -10.23
CA GLU A 41 15.59 -28.24 -10.79
C GLU A 41 15.82 -29.49 -11.70
N GLY A 42 15.35 -30.66 -11.26
CA GLY A 42 15.42 -31.88 -12.04
C GLY A 42 14.56 -31.85 -13.30
N TRP A 43 13.36 -31.28 -13.23
CA TRP A 43 12.47 -31.11 -14.38
C TRP A 43 13.05 -30.14 -15.41
N LEU A 44 13.57 -29.00 -14.98
CA LEU A 44 14.18 -27.99 -15.86
C LEU A 44 15.60 -28.35 -16.28
N LYS A 45 16.19 -29.41 -15.68
CA LYS A 45 17.59 -29.85 -15.88
C LYS A 45 18.60 -28.72 -15.65
N GLN A 46 18.31 -27.83 -14.73
CA GLN A 46 19.15 -26.68 -14.39
C GLN A 46 19.16 -26.47 -12.87
N ARG A 47 20.27 -25.98 -12.36
CA ARG A 47 20.34 -25.49 -10.99
C ARG A 47 19.77 -24.08 -10.96
N LEU A 48 18.77 -23.88 -10.10
CA LEU A 48 18.08 -22.61 -9.94
C LEU A 48 18.62 -21.82 -8.75
N LEU A 49 19.13 -22.54 -7.74
CA LEU A 49 19.64 -21.92 -6.52
C LEU A 49 21.11 -22.30 -6.26
N HIS A 50 21.89 -21.30 -5.88
CA HIS A 50 23.16 -21.49 -5.20
C HIS A 50 22.89 -21.76 -3.73
N ARG A 51 23.33 -22.91 -3.22
CA ARG A 51 23.15 -23.32 -1.82
C ARG A 51 24.51 -23.31 -1.13
N THR A 52 24.68 -22.41 -0.21
CA THR A 52 25.78 -22.45 0.76
C THR A 52 25.22 -22.71 2.16
N THR A 53 26.07 -23.07 3.11
CA THR A 53 25.63 -23.29 4.49
C THR A 53 25.12 -22.01 5.17
N ARG A 54 25.33 -20.82 4.57
CA ARG A 54 25.00 -19.52 5.16
C ARG A 54 24.03 -18.69 4.31
N LYS A 55 23.88 -18.98 3.02
CA LYS A 55 23.06 -18.15 2.11
C LYS A 55 22.49 -18.98 0.95
N VAL A 56 21.26 -18.67 0.61
CA VAL A 56 20.59 -19.13 -0.61
C VAL A 56 20.48 -17.92 -1.55
N SER A 57 20.84 -18.10 -2.83
CA SER A 57 20.70 -17.06 -3.85
C SER A 57 20.33 -17.70 -5.19
N LEU A 58 19.73 -16.94 -6.08
CA LEU A 58 19.39 -17.39 -7.43
C LEU A 58 20.64 -17.56 -8.30
N THR A 59 20.58 -18.51 -9.24
CA THR A 59 21.46 -18.55 -10.42
C THR A 59 20.83 -17.69 -11.51
N THR A 60 21.56 -17.36 -12.60
CA THR A 60 20.97 -16.70 -13.77
C THR A 60 19.79 -17.49 -14.35
N ALA A 61 19.89 -18.83 -14.35
CA ALA A 61 18.76 -19.67 -14.73
C ALA A 61 17.62 -19.61 -13.71
N GLY A 62 17.95 -19.44 -12.43
CA GLY A 62 17.00 -19.25 -11.35
C GLY A 62 16.21 -17.95 -11.48
N GLU A 63 16.84 -16.84 -11.86
CA GLU A 63 16.16 -15.55 -12.10
C GLU A 63 15.13 -15.66 -13.24
N ILE A 64 15.52 -16.27 -14.36
CA ILE A 64 14.60 -16.51 -15.48
C ILE A 64 13.47 -17.45 -15.07
N ALA A 65 13.79 -18.52 -14.33
CA ALA A 65 12.80 -19.48 -13.87
C ALA A 65 11.83 -18.86 -12.87
N LEU A 66 12.30 -17.95 -11.98
CA LEU A 66 11.48 -17.25 -11.01
C LEU A 66 10.39 -16.47 -11.72
N GLN A 67 10.75 -15.58 -12.63
CA GLN A 67 9.79 -14.78 -13.42
C GLN A 67 8.76 -15.64 -14.15
N ARG A 68 9.19 -16.80 -14.71
CA ARG A 68 8.29 -17.69 -15.43
C ARG A 68 7.37 -18.47 -14.50
N CYS A 69 7.88 -18.94 -13.36
CA CYS A 69 7.06 -19.62 -12.35
C CYS A 69 6.01 -18.69 -11.76
N GLU A 70 6.40 -17.45 -11.44
CA GLU A 70 5.48 -16.41 -10.96
C GLU A 70 4.34 -16.18 -11.97
N LYS A 71 4.67 -16.05 -13.26
CA LYS A 71 3.66 -15.86 -14.29
C LYS A 71 2.71 -17.07 -14.40
N ILE A 72 3.21 -18.30 -14.38
CA ILE A 72 2.39 -19.52 -14.44
C ILE A 72 1.46 -19.60 -13.23
N LEU A 73 1.98 -19.34 -12.04
CA LEU A 73 1.20 -19.36 -10.82
C LEU A 73 0.12 -18.27 -10.81
N HIS A 74 0.42 -17.12 -11.38
CA HIS A 74 -0.51 -16.02 -11.61
C HIS A 74 -1.68 -16.45 -12.53
N GLU A 75 -1.37 -16.98 -13.70
CA GLU A 75 -2.38 -17.47 -14.65
C GLU A 75 -3.25 -18.60 -14.05
N THR A 76 -2.64 -19.42 -13.19
CA THR A 76 -3.39 -20.46 -12.47
C THR A 76 -4.38 -19.86 -11.47
N ALA A 77 -3.95 -18.84 -10.74
CA ALA A 77 -4.82 -18.12 -9.81
C ALA A 77 -5.97 -17.40 -10.55
N GLU A 78 -5.70 -16.86 -11.75
CA GLU A 78 -6.76 -16.29 -12.60
C GLU A 78 -7.82 -17.31 -13.01
N LEU A 79 -7.36 -18.52 -13.35
CA LEU A 79 -8.28 -19.59 -13.70
C LEU A 79 -9.13 -20.01 -12.50
N GLU A 80 -8.53 -20.11 -11.31
CA GLU A 80 -9.23 -20.43 -10.06
C GLU A 80 -10.30 -19.33 -9.73
N VAL A 81 -9.94 -18.06 -9.83
CA VAL A 81 -10.89 -16.92 -9.64
C VAL A 81 -12.04 -17.02 -10.62
N THR A 82 -11.74 -17.27 -11.89
CA THR A 82 -12.78 -17.36 -12.94
C THR A 82 -13.73 -18.53 -12.68
N ALA A 83 -13.20 -19.65 -12.18
CA ALA A 83 -13.99 -20.83 -11.83
C ALA A 83 -14.83 -20.61 -10.55
N LEU A 84 -14.26 -19.91 -9.54
CA LEU A 84 -14.93 -19.61 -8.27
C LEU A 84 -16.04 -18.56 -8.40
N ASN A 85 -15.91 -17.61 -9.33
CA ASN A 85 -16.99 -16.66 -9.64
C ASN A 85 -18.28 -17.36 -10.17
N GLN A 86 -18.19 -18.64 -10.52
CA GLN A 86 -19.35 -19.49 -10.86
C GLN A 86 -19.90 -20.28 -9.66
N THR A 87 -19.21 -20.29 -8.52
CA THR A 87 -19.63 -20.96 -7.29
C THR A 87 -19.33 -20.07 -6.09
N ASP A 88 -20.35 -19.56 -5.44
CA ASP A 88 -20.41 -18.59 -4.32
C ASP A 88 -19.51 -18.84 -3.07
N ALA A 89 -18.24 -19.18 -3.16
CA ALA A 89 -17.46 -19.62 -2.02
C ALA A 89 -16.03 -19.09 -1.95
N LEU A 90 -15.83 -17.75 -2.01
CA LEU A 90 -14.59 -17.17 -1.52
C LEU A 90 -14.55 -17.25 0.00
N SER A 91 -13.50 -17.84 0.53
CA SER A 91 -13.28 -17.94 1.97
C SER A 91 -11.80 -17.81 2.30
N GLY A 92 -11.50 -17.39 3.51
CA GLY A 92 -10.13 -17.27 4.00
C GLY A 92 -9.85 -16.00 4.76
N VAL A 93 -8.57 -15.73 4.99
CA VAL A 93 -8.09 -14.54 5.70
C VAL A 93 -7.23 -13.71 4.76
N ILE A 94 -7.47 -12.40 4.73
CA ILE A 94 -6.61 -11.43 4.02
C ILE A 94 -5.97 -10.52 5.06
N ARG A 95 -4.65 -10.36 5.03
CA ARG A 95 -3.89 -9.47 5.90
C ARG A 95 -3.45 -8.23 5.13
N ILE A 96 -3.96 -7.08 5.54
CA ILE A 96 -3.73 -5.81 4.85
C ILE A 96 -3.01 -4.86 5.79
N ALA A 97 -1.82 -4.40 5.40
CA ALA A 97 -1.12 -3.30 6.06
C ALA A 97 -1.39 -1.99 5.33
N ALA A 98 -1.74 -0.95 6.08
CA ALA A 98 -2.02 0.36 5.51
C ALA A 98 -1.67 1.49 6.48
N PRO A 99 -1.41 2.73 6.00
CA PRO A 99 -1.29 3.90 6.86
C PRO A 99 -2.51 4.08 7.76
N ILE A 100 -2.30 4.56 8.97
CA ILE A 100 -3.35 4.70 9.99
C ILE A 100 -4.51 5.55 9.44
N GLY A 101 -4.21 6.73 8.87
CA GLY A 101 -5.22 7.62 8.32
C GLY A 101 -6.03 6.98 7.18
N LEU A 102 -5.36 6.32 6.22
CA LEU A 102 -6.03 5.60 5.14
C LEU A 102 -6.95 4.49 5.69
N THR A 103 -6.48 3.73 6.68
CA THR A 103 -7.26 2.65 7.29
C THR A 103 -8.56 3.16 7.90
N GLN A 104 -8.50 4.27 8.62
CA GLN A 104 -9.65 4.83 9.34
C GLN A 104 -10.67 5.53 8.44
N HIS A 105 -10.20 6.21 7.38
CA HIS A 105 -11.06 7.10 6.61
C HIS A 105 -11.56 6.49 5.29
N MET A 106 -10.81 5.58 4.70
CA MET A 106 -11.15 5.05 3.37
C MET A 106 -11.21 3.52 3.32
N LEU A 107 -10.16 2.84 3.83
CA LEU A 107 -10.05 1.39 3.69
C LEU A 107 -11.14 0.64 4.45
N LEU A 108 -11.53 1.12 5.64
CA LEU A 108 -12.55 0.46 6.45
C LEU A 108 -13.87 0.33 5.68
N GLY A 109 -14.34 1.37 5.00
CA GLY A 109 -15.56 1.33 4.20
C GLY A 109 -15.50 0.31 3.06
N VAL A 110 -14.34 0.18 2.41
CA VAL A 110 -14.13 -0.85 1.36
C VAL A 110 -14.16 -2.25 1.96
N VAL A 111 -13.52 -2.44 3.12
CA VAL A 111 -13.50 -3.73 3.82
C VAL A 111 -14.91 -4.14 4.27
N GLU A 112 -15.71 -3.22 4.81
CA GLU A 112 -17.09 -3.47 5.20
C GLU A 112 -17.91 -3.95 4.00
N GLN A 113 -17.90 -3.22 2.90
CA GLN A 113 -18.60 -3.61 1.68
C GLN A 113 -18.13 -4.96 1.13
N PHE A 114 -16.82 -5.20 1.12
CA PHE A 114 -16.26 -6.45 0.61
C PHE A 114 -16.66 -7.66 1.48
N THR A 115 -16.64 -7.52 2.81
CA THR A 115 -17.02 -8.59 3.73
C THR A 115 -18.54 -8.84 3.77
N GLU A 116 -19.37 -7.85 3.49
CA GLU A 116 -20.82 -8.02 3.26
C GLU A 116 -21.08 -8.89 2.02
N LEU A 117 -20.34 -8.67 0.93
CA LEU A 117 -20.45 -9.47 -0.28
C LEU A 117 -19.86 -10.89 -0.11
N HIS A 118 -18.88 -11.05 0.77
CA HIS A 118 -18.14 -12.29 0.99
C HIS A 118 -18.07 -12.67 2.47
N PRO A 119 -19.18 -13.14 3.09
CA PRO A 119 -19.27 -13.37 4.54
C PRO A 119 -18.30 -14.44 5.09
N SER A 120 -17.73 -15.28 4.23
CA SER A 120 -16.74 -16.31 4.60
C SER A 120 -15.30 -15.80 4.60
N ILE A 121 -15.08 -14.50 4.36
CA ILE A 121 -13.75 -13.87 4.38
C ILE A 121 -13.58 -13.10 5.69
N THR A 122 -12.38 -13.24 6.28
CA THR A 122 -11.92 -12.41 7.38
C THR A 122 -10.82 -11.48 6.87
N VAL A 123 -10.90 -10.19 7.19
CA VAL A 123 -9.86 -9.20 6.90
C VAL A 123 -9.18 -8.80 8.19
N GLU A 124 -7.86 -8.99 8.25
CA GLU A 124 -7.01 -8.53 9.34
C GLU A 124 -6.32 -7.22 8.90
N LEU A 125 -6.59 -6.10 9.58
CA LEU A 125 -6.04 -4.79 9.26
C LEU A 125 -4.86 -4.45 10.19
N PHE A 126 -3.72 -4.16 9.61
CA PHE A 126 -2.50 -3.72 10.29
C PHE A 126 -2.28 -2.23 10.01
N ALA A 127 -2.87 -1.37 10.83
CA ALA A 127 -2.74 0.07 10.70
C ALA A 127 -1.39 0.54 11.25
N SER A 128 -0.46 0.91 10.37
CA SER A 128 0.88 1.36 10.73
C SER A 128 1.51 2.19 9.63
N ASP A 129 2.18 3.29 10.02
CA ASP A 129 2.97 4.10 9.10
C ASP A 129 4.44 3.60 8.96
N HIS A 130 4.79 2.56 9.69
CA HIS A 130 6.05 1.87 9.45
C HIS A 130 5.92 0.96 8.23
N PHE A 131 7.02 0.83 7.49
CA PHE A 131 7.08 -0.15 6.41
C PHE A 131 6.91 -1.56 6.99
N ALA A 132 5.71 -2.13 6.86
CA ALA A 132 5.50 -3.54 7.16
C ALA A 132 6.45 -4.36 6.28
N GLN A 133 7.21 -5.24 6.89
CA GLN A 133 7.99 -6.23 6.16
C GLN A 133 7.01 -7.31 5.72
N LEU A 134 6.60 -7.27 4.45
CA LEU A 134 5.55 -8.15 3.90
C LEU A 134 5.79 -9.62 4.23
N VAL A 135 7.05 -10.03 4.24
CA VAL A 135 7.45 -11.42 4.52
C VAL A 135 7.35 -11.73 6.00
N ASP A 136 7.96 -10.92 6.85
CA ASP A 136 8.11 -11.20 8.28
C ASP A 136 6.77 -11.04 9.02
N ASP A 137 5.94 -10.08 8.57
CA ASP A 137 4.64 -9.78 9.18
C ASP A 137 3.48 -10.60 8.55
N ARG A 138 3.77 -11.47 7.58
CA ARG A 138 2.77 -12.27 6.84
C ARG A 138 1.67 -11.43 6.20
N ILE A 139 2.02 -10.24 5.73
CA ILE A 139 1.09 -9.31 5.07
C ILE A 139 0.85 -9.75 3.64
N ASP A 140 -0.42 -9.87 3.24
CA ASP A 140 -0.81 -10.22 1.88
C ASP A 140 -0.80 -9.00 0.96
N ILE A 141 -1.26 -7.85 1.46
CA ILE A 141 -1.34 -6.59 0.72
C ILE A 141 -0.82 -5.47 1.61
N ALA A 142 0.11 -4.66 1.12
CA ALA A 142 0.43 -3.37 1.74
C ALA A 142 -0.07 -2.22 0.86
N LEU A 143 -0.86 -1.34 1.44
CA LEU A 143 -1.28 -0.09 0.80
C LEU A 143 -0.25 1.00 1.11
N ARG A 144 0.24 1.69 0.08
CA ARG A 144 1.34 2.64 0.21
C ARG A 144 1.14 3.87 -0.65
N TYR A 145 1.38 5.03 -0.05
CA TYR A 145 1.59 6.26 -0.81
C TYR A 145 3.06 6.33 -1.22
N THR A 146 3.35 6.23 -2.51
CA THR A 146 4.71 6.35 -3.04
C THR A 146 4.68 6.77 -4.51
N ASP A 147 5.71 7.51 -4.92
CA ASP A 147 5.89 7.87 -6.32
C ASP A 147 6.48 6.70 -7.13
N GLN A 148 7.25 5.85 -6.46
CA GLN A 148 7.88 4.67 -7.07
C GLN A 148 7.82 3.49 -6.11
N PRO A 149 7.01 2.47 -6.40
CA PRO A 149 7.06 1.20 -5.70
C PRO A 149 8.41 0.50 -5.87
N ASP A 150 8.77 -0.34 -4.91
CA ASP A 150 9.99 -1.16 -4.98
C ASP A 150 9.89 -2.15 -6.16
N ASP A 151 10.91 -2.16 -7.03
CA ASP A 151 10.97 -3.03 -8.23
C ASP A 151 10.95 -4.54 -7.90
N SER A 152 11.26 -4.91 -6.67
CA SER A 152 11.20 -6.31 -6.19
C SER A 152 9.79 -6.78 -5.82
N LEU A 153 8.81 -5.88 -5.79
CA LEU A 153 7.43 -6.15 -5.41
C LEU A 153 6.48 -5.96 -6.60
N ILE A 154 5.35 -6.63 -6.55
CA ILE A 154 4.28 -6.34 -7.49
C ILE A 154 3.49 -5.16 -6.95
N ALA A 155 3.29 -4.15 -7.79
CA ALA A 155 2.55 -2.96 -7.44
C ALA A 155 1.40 -2.72 -8.42
N ARG A 156 0.20 -2.47 -7.89
CA ARG A 156 -0.96 -2.04 -8.65
C ARG A 156 -1.39 -0.66 -8.18
N LYS A 157 -1.46 0.29 -9.09
CA LYS A 157 -2.03 1.60 -8.83
C LYS A 157 -3.52 1.47 -8.54
N LEU A 158 -3.96 2.02 -7.40
CA LEU A 158 -5.35 2.01 -6.99
C LEU A 158 -6.02 3.35 -7.29
N MET A 159 -5.39 4.45 -6.86
CA MET A 159 -5.94 5.79 -7.04
C MET A 159 -4.86 6.87 -6.94
N GLU A 160 -5.19 8.07 -7.37
CA GLU A 160 -4.47 9.30 -7.04
C GLU A 160 -5.29 10.11 -6.03
N ILE A 161 -4.62 10.72 -5.08
CA ILE A 161 -5.25 11.54 -4.06
C ILE A 161 -4.58 12.91 -4.01
N ASP A 162 -5.39 13.94 -4.10
CA ASP A 162 -4.93 15.31 -4.00
C ASP A 162 -4.73 15.71 -2.54
N SER A 163 -3.94 16.72 -2.31
CA SER A 163 -3.72 17.29 -0.99
C SER A 163 -4.01 18.78 -1.00
N VAL A 164 -4.54 19.27 0.10
CA VAL A 164 -4.86 20.69 0.30
C VAL A 164 -4.20 21.22 1.56
N VAL A 165 -3.91 22.50 1.58
CA VAL A 165 -3.40 23.20 2.77
C VAL A 165 -4.57 23.76 3.56
N CYS A 166 -4.58 23.49 4.87
CA CYS A 166 -5.68 23.87 5.75
C CYS A 166 -5.18 24.45 7.07
N ALA A 167 -6.00 25.29 7.67
CA ALA A 167 -5.86 25.77 9.04
C ALA A 167 -7.26 25.98 9.64
N SER A 168 -7.37 26.05 10.96
CA SER A 168 -8.62 26.49 11.58
C SER A 168 -8.81 28.01 11.45
N GLN A 169 -10.05 28.48 11.45
CA GLN A 169 -10.34 29.91 11.42
C GLN A 169 -9.69 30.64 12.63
N ASP A 170 -9.72 30.02 13.80
CA ASP A 170 -9.08 30.57 15.02
C ASP A 170 -7.57 30.82 14.88
N TYR A 171 -6.89 29.97 14.09
CA TYR A 171 -5.47 30.19 13.80
C TYR A 171 -5.27 31.36 12.84
N LEU A 172 -6.08 31.41 11.77
CA LEU A 172 -6.00 32.44 10.73
C LEU A 172 -6.33 33.82 11.29
N ASP A 173 -7.30 33.92 12.19
CA ASP A 173 -7.66 35.19 12.84
C ASP A 173 -6.52 35.78 13.68
N LYS A 174 -5.67 34.91 14.25
CA LYS A 174 -4.54 35.31 15.10
C LYS A 174 -3.25 35.57 14.33
N HIS A 175 -3.02 34.85 13.25
CA HIS A 175 -1.72 34.85 12.57
C HIS A 175 -1.79 35.35 11.12
N GLY A 176 -3.00 35.67 10.62
CA GLY A 176 -3.25 36.00 9.23
C GLY A 176 -3.37 34.77 8.34
N GLU A 177 -3.96 34.94 7.18
CA GLU A 177 -4.05 33.89 6.14
C GLU A 177 -2.87 34.08 5.18
N PRO A 178 -2.09 33.02 4.91
CA PRO A 178 -1.01 33.08 3.94
C PRO A 178 -1.57 33.22 2.52
N GLU A 179 -1.17 34.26 1.79
CA GLU A 179 -1.60 34.51 0.40
C GLU A 179 -0.62 33.90 -0.62
N THR A 180 0.59 33.55 -0.20
CA THR A 180 1.62 32.97 -1.05
C THR A 180 2.26 31.77 -0.39
N VAL A 181 2.86 30.90 -1.20
CA VAL A 181 3.59 29.72 -0.71
C VAL A 181 4.75 30.10 0.22
N GLU A 182 5.45 31.20 -0.08
CA GLU A 182 6.58 31.71 0.70
C GLU A 182 6.15 32.18 2.09
N ALA A 183 4.91 32.67 2.23
CA ALA A 183 4.36 33.10 3.52
C ALA A 183 4.26 31.95 4.53
N LEU A 184 4.17 30.70 4.07
CA LEU A 184 4.17 29.51 4.93
C LEU A 184 5.40 29.41 5.82
N ARG A 185 6.53 30.03 5.45
CA ARG A 185 7.74 30.07 6.29
C ARG A 185 7.54 30.82 7.61
N GLN A 186 6.54 31.68 7.66
CA GLN A 186 6.21 32.53 8.84
C GLN A 186 5.12 31.84 9.69
N HIS A 187 4.53 30.73 9.22
CA HIS A 187 3.49 30.01 9.90
C HIS A 187 4.02 28.75 10.60
N ASN A 188 3.32 28.33 11.65
CA ASN A 188 3.59 27.07 12.34
C ASN A 188 3.01 25.92 11.49
N CYS A 189 3.82 25.35 10.58
CA CYS A 189 3.40 24.30 9.65
C CYS A 189 3.66 22.91 10.22
N PHE A 190 2.61 22.17 10.48
CA PHE A 190 2.71 20.77 10.91
C PHE A 190 3.00 19.88 9.72
N ARG A 191 3.94 18.97 9.87
CA ARG A 191 4.41 18.15 8.76
C ARG A 191 4.60 16.69 9.13
N HIS A 192 4.45 15.83 8.14
CA HIS A 192 4.83 14.43 8.26
C HIS A 192 6.34 14.29 8.49
N LEU A 193 6.76 13.28 9.25
CA LEU A 193 8.17 13.06 9.60
C LEU A 193 9.06 12.90 8.36
N SER A 194 8.57 12.30 7.29
CA SER A 194 9.30 12.08 6.03
C SER A 194 9.33 13.30 5.10
N VAL A 195 8.58 14.37 5.40
CA VAL A 195 8.41 15.53 4.52
C VAL A 195 9.02 16.77 5.16
N SER A 196 9.92 17.45 4.45
CA SER A 196 10.53 18.73 4.89
C SER A 196 10.14 19.91 4.02
N LYS A 197 9.68 19.64 2.80
CA LYS A 197 9.28 20.63 1.81
C LYS A 197 7.87 20.37 1.34
N TRP A 198 7.15 21.42 1.05
CA TRP A 198 5.87 21.34 0.36
C TRP A 198 6.04 21.90 -1.04
N ASP A 199 5.63 21.12 -2.04
CA ASP A 199 5.68 21.46 -3.44
C ASP A 199 4.28 21.82 -3.94
N PHE A 200 4.22 22.80 -4.84
CA PHE A 200 2.99 23.31 -5.42
C PHE A 200 3.19 23.66 -6.88
N VAL A 201 2.08 23.70 -7.62
CA VAL A 201 2.03 24.17 -8.99
C VAL A 201 0.94 25.25 -9.10
N LYS A 202 1.26 26.38 -9.74
CA LYS A 202 0.31 27.43 -10.13
C LYS A 202 0.73 27.96 -11.49
N ASP A 203 -0.20 28.07 -12.43
CA ASP A 203 0.05 28.59 -13.78
C ASP A 203 1.25 27.94 -14.50
N ASN A 204 1.39 26.60 -14.37
CA ASN A 204 2.53 25.79 -14.85
C ASN A 204 3.90 26.17 -14.24
N GLN A 205 3.93 26.93 -13.16
CA GLN A 205 5.14 27.22 -12.41
C GLN A 205 5.20 26.36 -11.15
N HIS A 206 6.39 25.85 -10.85
CA HIS A 206 6.65 25.05 -9.66
C HIS A 206 7.15 25.92 -8.52
N TYR A 207 6.55 25.74 -7.37
CA TYR A 207 6.92 26.40 -6.12
C TYR A 207 7.31 25.34 -5.10
N SER A 208 8.37 25.58 -4.35
CA SER A 208 8.81 24.68 -3.28
C SER A 208 9.16 25.51 -2.05
N VAL A 209 8.61 25.14 -0.91
CA VAL A 209 8.85 25.84 0.35
C VAL A 209 9.27 24.87 1.44
N GLU A 210 10.37 25.19 2.11
CA GLU A 210 10.72 24.52 3.36
C GLU A 210 9.79 25.00 4.46
N VAL A 211 9.08 24.07 5.07
CA VAL A 211 8.14 24.35 6.15
C VAL A 211 8.68 23.85 7.48
N SER A 212 8.39 24.60 8.52
CA SER A 212 8.78 24.28 9.88
C SER A 212 7.63 24.47 10.85
N GLY A 213 7.61 23.70 11.91
CA GLY A 213 6.58 23.80 12.93
C GLY A 213 6.89 22.98 14.16
N THR A 214 6.08 23.19 15.18
CA THR A 214 6.27 22.61 16.51
C THR A 214 5.84 21.14 16.59
N ILE A 215 5.02 20.67 15.63
CA ILE A 215 4.52 19.30 15.61
C ILE A 215 4.93 18.60 14.31
N LYS A 216 5.48 17.41 14.47
CA LYS A 216 5.77 16.46 13.40
C LYS A 216 5.23 15.10 13.83
N ALA A 217 4.54 14.42 12.94
CA ALA A 217 4.04 13.10 13.20
C ALA A 217 4.18 12.20 11.97
N ASN A 218 4.12 10.91 12.17
CA ASN A 218 4.04 9.92 11.12
C ASN A 218 2.59 9.63 10.69
N ASP A 219 1.62 10.17 11.41
CA ASP A 219 0.20 10.08 11.11
C ASP A 219 -0.39 11.46 10.82
N VAL A 220 -1.02 11.60 9.65
CA VAL A 220 -1.63 12.87 9.21
C VAL A 220 -2.88 13.22 10.00
N GLY A 221 -3.59 12.26 10.58
CA GLY A 221 -4.76 12.48 11.43
C GLY A 221 -4.38 13.22 12.71
N VAL A 222 -3.22 12.92 13.30
CA VAL A 222 -2.68 13.66 14.45
C VAL A 222 -2.41 15.11 14.07
N LEU A 223 -1.85 15.36 12.88
CA LEU A 223 -1.57 16.72 12.38
C LEU A 223 -2.87 17.47 12.11
N ALA A 224 -3.86 16.83 11.52
CA ALA A 224 -5.19 17.39 11.27
C ALA A 224 -5.85 17.84 12.59
N ARG A 225 -5.78 16.98 13.61
CA ARG A 225 -6.35 17.30 14.92
C ARG A 225 -5.65 18.49 15.60
N ALA A 226 -4.34 18.58 15.47
CA ALA A 226 -3.58 19.73 15.98
C ALA A 226 -3.98 21.04 15.27
N ALA A 227 -4.22 20.98 13.94
CA ALA A 227 -4.68 22.13 13.16
C ALA A 227 -6.10 22.57 13.57
N GLN A 228 -7.02 21.62 13.82
CA GLN A 228 -8.37 21.90 14.34
C GLN A 228 -8.33 22.64 15.69
N HIS A 229 -7.32 22.40 16.51
CA HIS A 229 -7.13 23.10 17.80
C HIS A 229 -6.52 24.50 17.66
N GLY A 230 -6.42 25.04 16.46
CA GLY A 230 -5.92 26.40 16.23
C GLY A 230 -4.42 26.55 16.47
N LYS A 231 -3.62 25.51 16.25
CA LYS A 231 -2.20 25.54 16.60
C LYS A 231 -1.26 25.71 15.40
N GLY A 232 -1.78 25.60 14.16
CA GLY A 232 -0.94 25.74 12.98
C GLY A 232 -1.64 25.42 11.68
N VAL A 233 -0.85 25.40 10.61
CA VAL A 233 -1.21 25.06 9.25
C VAL A 233 -0.80 23.61 8.96
N VAL A 234 -1.59 22.89 8.19
CA VAL A 234 -1.30 21.50 7.80
C VAL A 234 -1.62 21.28 6.32
N ARG A 235 -0.88 20.39 5.67
CA ARG A 235 -1.23 19.84 4.35
C ARG A 235 -1.81 18.44 4.55
N LEU A 236 -3.02 18.23 4.09
CA LEU A 236 -3.79 16.98 4.27
C LEU A 236 -4.22 16.43 2.93
N PRO A 237 -4.30 15.09 2.79
CA PRO A 237 -5.05 14.45 1.71
C PRO A 237 -6.51 14.90 1.72
N CYS A 238 -7.13 15.01 0.54
CA CYS A 238 -8.49 15.53 0.39
C CYS A 238 -9.55 14.68 1.08
N ASP A 239 -9.38 13.36 1.12
CA ASP A 239 -10.26 12.43 1.84
C ASP A 239 -10.40 12.76 3.34
N LEU A 240 -9.29 13.19 3.96
CA LEU A 240 -9.27 13.63 5.36
C LEU A 240 -9.68 15.10 5.52
N ALA A 241 -9.30 15.95 4.57
CA ALA A 241 -9.52 17.39 4.67
C ALA A 241 -10.98 17.78 4.42
N ASN A 242 -11.60 17.21 3.36
CA ASN A 242 -12.93 17.63 2.90
C ASN A 242 -14.03 17.50 3.98
N PRO A 243 -14.13 16.41 4.73
CA PRO A 243 -15.10 16.30 5.83
C PRO A 243 -14.88 17.39 6.90
N LEU A 244 -13.63 17.66 7.26
CA LEU A 244 -13.30 18.67 8.27
C LEU A 244 -13.58 20.11 7.79
N ILE A 245 -13.45 20.34 6.50
CA ILE A 245 -13.79 21.61 5.86
C ILE A 245 -15.32 21.77 5.80
N ALA A 246 -16.04 20.74 5.39
CA ALA A 246 -17.51 20.75 5.37
C ALA A 246 -18.12 20.99 6.75
N GLU A 247 -17.50 20.46 7.80
CA GLU A 247 -17.90 20.67 9.20
C GLU A 247 -17.47 22.06 9.75
N GLY A 248 -16.73 22.86 8.97
CA GLY A 248 -16.22 24.16 9.40
C GLY A 248 -15.09 24.11 10.43
N LYS A 249 -14.51 22.92 10.68
CA LYS A 249 -13.38 22.72 11.60
C LYS A 249 -12.06 23.21 11.03
N LEU A 250 -11.91 23.11 9.73
CA LEU A 250 -10.77 23.61 8.98
C LEU A 250 -11.26 24.47 7.80
N LYS A 251 -10.42 25.39 7.38
CA LYS A 251 -10.56 26.19 6.17
C LYS A 251 -9.43 25.85 5.23
N ARG A 252 -9.74 25.64 3.97
CA ARG A 252 -8.75 25.51 2.90
C ARG A 252 -8.12 26.88 2.65
N ILE A 253 -6.83 26.91 2.40
CA ILE A 253 -6.03 28.11 2.12
C ILE A 253 -5.12 27.82 0.93
N LEU A 254 -4.63 28.88 0.27
CA LEU A 254 -3.78 28.77 -0.93
C LEU A 254 -4.47 28.03 -2.08
N ASP A 255 -5.75 28.26 -2.31
CA ASP A 255 -6.58 27.53 -3.28
C ASP A 255 -6.04 27.55 -4.72
N ASP A 256 -5.32 28.62 -5.09
CA ASP A 256 -4.67 28.73 -6.41
C ASP A 256 -3.44 27.83 -6.58
N PHE A 257 -2.90 27.29 -5.48
CA PHE A 257 -1.68 26.49 -5.47
C PHE A 257 -2.01 25.00 -5.28
N VAL A 258 -1.86 24.24 -6.35
CA VAL A 258 -2.16 22.82 -6.36
C VAL A 258 -0.96 22.03 -5.84
N SER A 259 -1.14 21.22 -4.81
CA SER A 259 -0.14 20.24 -4.40
C SER A 259 -0.09 19.08 -5.39
N PRO A 260 1.08 18.51 -5.71
CA PRO A 260 1.16 17.29 -6.49
C PRO A 260 0.35 16.17 -5.83
N SER A 261 -0.39 15.43 -6.64
CA SER A 261 -1.17 14.27 -6.18
C SER A 261 -0.25 13.15 -5.72
N SER A 262 -0.65 12.45 -4.68
CA SER A 262 0.02 11.22 -4.22
C SER A 262 -0.64 10.00 -4.84
N VAL A 263 0.15 9.00 -5.22
CA VAL A 263 -0.37 7.75 -5.78
C VAL A 263 -0.46 6.71 -4.69
N LEU A 264 -1.65 6.13 -4.53
CA LEU A 264 -1.89 4.98 -3.66
C LEU A 264 -1.68 3.69 -4.46
N TRP A 265 -0.81 2.85 -3.94
CA TRP A 265 -0.49 1.55 -4.52
C TRP A 265 -0.89 0.42 -3.59
N ALA A 266 -1.43 -0.65 -4.16
CA ALA A 266 -1.42 -1.97 -3.54
C ALA A 266 -0.10 -2.66 -3.90
N VAL A 267 0.70 -2.97 -2.89
CA VAL A 267 2.01 -3.60 -3.04
C VAL A 267 1.95 -4.98 -2.38
N TYR A 268 2.39 -6.01 -3.06
CA TYR A 268 2.32 -7.38 -2.57
C TYR A 268 3.42 -8.25 -3.18
N LEU A 269 3.71 -9.35 -2.50
CA LEU A 269 4.59 -10.38 -3.02
C LEU A 269 3.85 -11.22 -4.08
N SER A 270 4.59 -11.75 -5.06
CA SER A 270 4.03 -12.62 -6.10
C SER A 270 3.23 -13.80 -5.53
N ARG A 271 3.65 -14.33 -4.38
CA ARG A 271 2.95 -15.40 -3.65
C ARG A 271 1.55 -14.99 -3.16
N SER A 272 1.41 -13.76 -2.65
CA SER A 272 0.13 -13.26 -2.12
C SER A 272 -0.90 -13.06 -3.23
N TYR A 273 -0.44 -12.68 -4.42
CA TYR A 273 -1.29 -12.57 -5.60
C TYR A 273 -1.81 -13.90 -6.12
N GLN A 274 -1.22 -15.03 -5.70
CA GLN A 274 -1.70 -16.37 -6.04
C GLN A 274 -2.98 -16.75 -5.28
N LEU A 275 -3.36 -16.00 -4.23
CA LEU A 275 -4.60 -16.21 -3.50
C LEU A 275 -5.74 -15.50 -4.22
N PRO A 276 -6.76 -16.24 -4.72
CA PRO A 276 -7.89 -15.64 -5.42
C PRO A 276 -8.55 -14.49 -4.65
N VAL A 277 -8.69 -14.66 -3.33
CA VAL A 277 -9.30 -13.67 -2.44
C VAL A 277 -8.52 -12.36 -2.37
N VAL A 278 -7.18 -12.41 -2.42
CA VAL A 278 -6.30 -11.23 -2.42
C VAL A 278 -6.51 -10.42 -3.70
N ARG A 279 -6.53 -11.10 -4.84
CA ARG A 279 -6.76 -10.46 -6.13
C ARG A 279 -8.13 -9.81 -6.19
N GLN A 280 -9.19 -10.54 -5.81
CA GLN A 280 -10.55 -10.01 -5.81
C GLN A 280 -10.69 -8.78 -4.92
N PHE A 281 -10.05 -8.79 -3.74
CA PHE A 281 -10.03 -7.61 -2.88
C PHE A 281 -9.36 -6.41 -3.56
N ILE A 282 -8.21 -6.62 -4.22
CA ILE A 282 -7.49 -5.53 -4.91
C ILE A 282 -8.32 -4.98 -6.08
N ASP A 283 -8.98 -5.86 -6.85
CA ASP A 283 -9.86 -5.46 -7.94
C ASP A 283 -11.05 -4.65 -7.41
N PHE A 284 -11.72 -5.16 -6.37
CA PHE A 284 -12.84 -4.51 -5.71
C PHE A 284 -12.46 -3.12 -5.16
N ALA A 285 -11.35 -3.02 -4.45
CA ALA A 285 -10.87 -1.75 -3.92
C ALA A 285 -10.58 -0.72 -5.02
N ALA A 286 -9.95 -1.16 -6.12
CA ALA A 286 -9.66 -0.28 -7.25
C ALA A 286 -10.94 0.21 -7.93
N GLU A 287 -11.95 -0.62 -8.09
CA GLU A 287 -13.25 -0.27 -8.66
C GLU A 287 -14.01 0.69 -7.76
N THR A 288 -14.11 0.40 -6.46
CA THR A 288 -14.80 1.24 -5.48
C THR A 288 -14.19 2.64 -5.45
N TRP A 289 -12.88 2.77 -5.26
CA TRP A 289 -12.23 4.09 -5.21
C TRP A 289 -12.24 4.83 -6.56
N SER A 290 -12.28 4.11 -7.69
CA SER A 290 -12.44 4.76 -9.00
C SER A 290 -13.85 5.31 -9.22
N SER A 291 -14.87 4.74 -8.59
CA SER A 291 -16.26 5.24 -8.64
C SER A 291 -16.46 6.46 -7.75
N ASP A 292 -15.85 6.46 -6.55
CA ASP A 292 -15.96 7.54 -5.57
C ASP A 292 -15.34 8.85 -6.10
N ILE A 293 -14.21 8.75 -6.81
CA ILE A 293 -13.58 9.92 -7.47
C ILE A 293 -14.50 10.54 -8.54
N LYS A 294 -15.29 9.71 -9.25
CA LYS A 294 -16.21 10.21 -10.29
C LYS A 294 -17.49 10.81 -9.71
N SER A 295 -17.91 10.39 -8.54
CA SER A 295 -19.08 10.94 -7.83
C SER A 295 -18.79 12.24 -7.09
N GLY A 296 -17.54 12.61 -6.91
CA GLY A 296 -17.12 13.81 -6.18
C GLY A 296 -17.20 13.69 -4.66
N ASP A 297 -17.33 12.48 -4.15
CA ASP A 297 -17.45 12.19 -2.71
C ASP A 297 -16.08 12.02 -2.01
N VAL A 298 -14.95 12.21 -2.73
CA VAL A 298 -13.58 12.17 -2.19
C VAL A 298 -12.85 13.49 -2.39
#